data_e3637ba321e6cc4f7202a8cbb62b95e9
#
_entry.id   e3637ba321e6cc4f7202a8cbb62b95e9
#
_cell.length_a   1.000
_cell.length_b   1.000
_cell.length_c   1.000
_cell.angle_alpha   90.00
_cell.angle_beta   90.00
_cell.angle_gamma   90.00
#
_symmetry.space_group_name_H-M   'P 1'
#
loop_
_entity.id
_entity.type
_entity.pdbx_description
1 polymer ?
#
loop_
_entity_poly.entity_id
_entity_poly.type
_entity_poly.pdbx_seq_one_letter_code
_entity_poly.pdbx_strand_id
1 'polypeptide(L)'
;MNNKKNILYAIIIIVLIIILGTLWFLIINNTNNSSNNDSNNMPGGPMNNNSKATYSSVKEINKDEDITSGEYKSNNSDENTISISGDVKSTISGITVSKTGDSDGGDNTSFYGTNSAIIAKDGANVTIKDIEITTDATGANGVFSYGGSATTNNSNSDGTTINISDSIITTSKDNSGGIMTTGGGIMNATNLTITTSGTSSAAIRSDRGGGTVIVDEGTYTTTGKGSPTIYSTADITVKNATLIATASEGVVIEGKNSVTLENVLLTDTNNTLNGQSTTYKNIFLYQSMSGDAANGKAVFTSKNSTITTNQGDSFYVTNTTAEINLENNIIVNNDTTGNFLRIQKDSWGNTGSNGGTVTLNLTNQEVNGNIVVDSISKLTINLSDSSSIKGAINNSNEGEVSLTIDKTSNITLTGDTYLKSLTNLDSTNSNINLNGYKLYVDGVEYNK
;
A
#
# COMPACT_ATOMS: atom_id res chain seq x y z
N MET A 1 -69.77 -4.84 -8.36
CA MET A 1 -68.91 -3.68 -8.75
C MET A 1 -67.41 -3.87 -8.45
N ASN A 2 -67.03 -4.82 -7.60
CA ASN A 2 -65.62 -4.99 -7.24
C ASN A 2 -64.71 -5.71 -8.28
N ASN A 3 -65.29 -6.63 -9.08
CA ASN A 3 -64.49 -7.41 -10.04
C ASN A 3 -63.91 -6.57 -11.22
N LYS A 4 -64.64 -5.55 -11.67
CA LYS A 4 -64.11 -4.69 -12.78
C LYS A 4 -62.92 -3.81 -12.36
N LYS A 5 -62.88 -3.35 -11.11
CA LYS A 5 -61.73 -2.57 -10.59
C LYS A 5 -60.49 -3.44 -10.44
N ASN A 6 -60.64 -4.67 -9.96
CA ASN A 6 -59.51 -5.58 -9.79
C ASN A 6 -58.90 -6.01 -11.15
N ILE A 7 -59.72 -6.20 -12.17
CA ILE A 7 -59.29 -6.47 -13.55
C ILE A 7 -58.53 -5.25 -14.13
N LEU A 8 -59.03 -4.03 -13.88
CA LEU A 8 -58.37 -2.81 -14.33
C LEU A 8 -56.99 -2.62 -13.67
N TYR A 9 -56.85 -2.85 -12.36
CA TYR A 9 -55.56 -2.80 -11.67
C TYR A 9 -54.61 -3.88 -12.17
N ALA A 10 -55.04 -5.09 -12.42
CA ALA A 10 -54.24 -6.16 -13.00
C ALA A 10 -53.71 -5.78 -14.40
N ILE A 11 -54.52 -5.18 -15.24
CA ILE A 11 -54.09 -4.71 -16.58
C ILE A 11 -53.07 -3.57 -16.46
N ILE A 12 -53.27 -2.61 -15.55
CA ILE A 12 -52.32 -1.51 -15.34
C ILE A 12 -50.97 -2.03 -14.85
N ILE A 13 -50.94 -3.01 -13.94
CA ILE A 13 -49.70 -3.63 -13.46
C ILE A 13 -49.00 -4.37 -14.59
N ILE A 14 -49.71 -5.12 -15.44
CA ILE A 14 -49.12 -5.83 -16.58
C ILE A 14 -48.53 -4.83 -17.59
N VAL A 15 -49.21 -3.74 -17.88
CA VAL A 15 -48.72 -2.69 -18.80
C VAL A 15 -47.49 -2.01 -18.23
N LEU A 16 -47.44 -1.74 -16.92
CA LEU A 16 -46.27 -1.17 -16.24
C LEU A 16 -45.07 -2.12 -16.28
N ILE A 17 -45.29 -3.43 -16.10
CA ILE A 17 -44.19 -4.44 -16.19
C ILE A 17 -43.65 -4.53 -17.63
N ILE A 18 -44.52 -4.44 -18.63
CA ILE A 18 -44.14 -4.46 -20.05
C ILE A 18 -43.33 -3.18 -20.38
N ILE A 19 -43.77 -2.01 -19.92
CA ILE A 19 -43.07 -0.74 -20.12
C ILE A 19 -41.71 -0.76 -19.44
N LEU A 20 -41.60 -1.24 -18.19
CA LEU A 20 -40.33 -1.39 -17.49
C LEU A 20 -39.42 -2.42 -18.17
N GLY A 21 -39.95 -3.52 -18.65
CA GLY A 21 -39.19 -4.52 -19.40
C GLY A 21 -38.67 -4.01 -20.75
N THR A 22 -39.47 -3.22 -21.48
CA THR A 22 -39.04 -2.61 -22.73
C THR A 22 -38.01 -1.47 -22.50
N LEU A 23 -38.13 -0.68 -21.42
CA LEU A 23 -37.16 0.30 -21.04
C LEU A 23 -35.85 -0.37 -20.67
N TRP A 24 -35.87 -1.47 -19.93
CA TRP A 24 -34.69 -2.24 -19.55
C TRP A 24 -34.04 -2.88 -20.78
N PHE A 25 -34.81 -3.42 -21.72
CA PHE A 25 -34.33 -3.96 -22.98
C PHE A 25 -33.72 -2.88 -23.90
N LEU A 26 -34.27 -1.67 -23.91
CA LEU A 26 -33.73 -0.52 -24.64
C LEU A 26 -32.44 0.02 -24.01
N ILE A 27 -32.34 -0.02 -22.68
CA ILE A 27 -31.09 0.34 -21.97
C ILE A 27 -30.02 -0.69 -22.30
N ILE A 28 -30.32 -1.99 -22.23
CA ILE A 28 -29.34 -3.05 -22.56
C ILE A 28 -28.94 -2.99 -24.04
N ASN A 29 -29.84 -2.73 -24.98
CA ASN A 29 -29.50 -2.60 -26.40
C ASN A 29 -28.76 -1.30 -26.73
N ASN A 30 -28.98 -0.22 -25.99
CA ASN A 30 -28.24 1.01 -26.17
C ASN A 30 -26.79 0.92 -25.59
N THR A 31 -26.58 0.07 -24.57
CA THR A 31 -25.23 -0.26 -24.06
C THR A 31 -24.51 -1.24 -25.00
N ASN A 32 -25.24 -2.07 -25.77
CA ASN A 32 -24.61 -3.02 -26.71
C ASN A 32 -24.30 -2.44 -28.10
N ASN A 33 -24.77 -1.23 -28.44
CA ASN A 33 -24.46 -0.57 -29.72
C ASN A 33 -23.31 0.47 -29.65
N SER A 34 -22.64 0.58 -28.50
CA SER A 34 -21.39 1.38 -28.34
C SER A 34 -20.14 0.52 -28.32
N SER A 35 -20.17 -0.72 -28.77
CA SER A 35 -19.01 -1.59 -28.75
C SER A 35 -18.63 -2.08 -30.15
N ASN A 36 -17.93 -1.22 -30.88
CA ASN A 36 -16.91 -1.66 -31.82
C ASN A 36 -15.75 -0.69 -31.69
N ASN A 37 -14.80 -1.07 -30.87
CA ASN A 37 -13.38 -0.70 -30.77
C ASN A 37 -12.90 -0.41 -29.33
N ASP A 38 -13.28 -1.21 -28.33
CA ASP A 38 -12.56 -1.15 -27.05
C ASP A 38 -12.51 -2.55 -26.38
N SER A 39 -11.83 -3.47 -27.03
CA SER A 39 -11.41 -4.71 -26.41
C SER A 39 -9.97 -4.55 -25.86
N ASN A 40 -9.73 -3.64 -24.91
CA ASN A 40 -8.47 -3.61 -24.11
C ASN A 40 -8.52 -2.63 -22.93
N ASN A 41 -9.69 -2.19 -22.45
CA ASN A 41 -9.77 -1.43 -21.20
C ASN A 41 -10.30 -2.28 -20.04
N MET A 42 -9.46 -3.18 -19.51
CA MET A 42 -9.47 -3.46 -18.08
C MET A 42 -8.77 -2.27 -17.39
N PRO A 43 -9.33 -1.68 -16.31
CA PRO A 43 -8.60 -0.71 -15.51
C PRO A 43 -7.30 -1.38 -15.01
N GLY A 44 -6.14 -0.93 -15.47
CA GLY A 44 -4.84 -1.46 -15.07
C GLY A 44 -4.16 -2.43 -16.04
N GLY A 45 -4.70 -2.70 -17.22
CA GLY A 45 -3.94 -3.45 -18.26
C GLY A 45 -2.73 -2.62 -18.74
N PRO A 46 -1.61 -3.27 -19.14
CA PRO A 46 -0.44 -2.54 -19.63
C PRO A 46 -0.87 -1.67 -20.82
N MET A 47 -0.94 -0.36 -20.63
CA MET A 47 -1.09 0.56 -21.75
C MET A 47 0.16 0.48 -22.60
N ASN A 48 0.01 -0.11 -23.78
CA ASN A 48 1.03 -0.09 -24.82
C ASN A 48 1.00 1.29 -25.52
N ASN A 49 1.14 2.36 -24.74
CA ASN A 49 1.22 3.72 -25.23
C ASN A 49 2.67 4.17 -25.17
N ASN A 50 3.35 4.10 -26.31
CA ASN A 50 4.60 4.83 -26.60
C ASN A 50 4.39 6.36 -26.64
N SER A 51 3.29 6.91 -26.14
CA SER A 51 3.10 8.35 -26.04
C SER A 51 3.86 8.87 -24.82
N LYS A 52 4.93 9.58 -25.06
CA LYS A 52 5.67 10.32 -24.05
C LYS A 52 4.71 11.33 -23.41
N ALA A 53 4.61 11.34 -22.06
CA ALA A 53 3.80 12.33 -21.36
C ALA A 53 4.21 13.75 -21.74
N THR A 54 3.24 14.63 -21.94
CA THR A 54 3.49 16.04 -22.22
C THR A 54 3.49 16.81 -20.90
N TYR A 55 4.49 17.64 -20.70
CA TYR A 55 4.63 18.45 -19.50
C TYR A 55 4.45 19.93 -19.81
N SER A 56 3.78 20.63 -18.92
CA SER A 56 3.76 22.09 -18.82
C SER A 56 4.11 22.50 -17.40
N SER A 57 4.66 23.69 -17.21
CA SER A 57 5.03 24.18 -15.89
C SER A 57 5.05 25.71 -15.83
N VAL A 58 4.78 26.25 -14.65
CA VAL A 58 4.91 27.70 -14.37
C VAL A 58 6.39 28.09 -14.38
N LYS A 59 7.25 27.29 -13.75
CA LYS A 59 8.70 27.47 -13.77
C LYS A 59 9.34 26.20 -14.29
N GLU A 60 10.11 26.34 -15.35
CA GLU A 60 10.95 25.29 -15.91
C GLU A 60 12.42 25.55 -15.59
N ILE A 61 13.14 24.51 -15.13
CA ILE A 61 14.57 24.48 -14.88
C ILE A 61 15.15 23.39 -15.76
N ASN A 62 15.85 23.78 -16.83
CA ASN A 62 16.47 22.88 -17.79
C ASN A 62 17.98 23.17 -17.99
N LYS A 63 18.56 23.91 -17.08
CA LYS A 63 19.98 24.20 -16.90
C LYS A 63 20.24 24.42 -15.42
N ASP A 64 21.49 24.35 -15.00
CA ASP A 64 21.88 24.61 -13.60
C ASP A 64 21.39 26.00 -13.17
N GLU A 65 20.49 26.01 -12.21
CA GLU A 65 19.86 27.22 -11.65
C GLU A 65 19.43 26.98 -10.22
N ASP A 66 19.82 27.84 -9.29
CA ASP A 66 19.37 27.80 -7.91
C ASP A 66 18.22 28.78 -7.67
N ILE A 67 17.21 28.34 -6.91
CA ILE A 67 16.10 29.17 -6.46
C ILE A 67 16.16 29.28 -4.93
N THR A 68 16.31 30.50 -4.41
CA THR A 68 16.51 30.73 -2.96
C THR A 68 15.39 31.54 -2.31
N SER A 69 14.42 32.01 -3.06
CA SER A 69 13.26 32.76 -2.54
C SER A 69 12.16 32.84 -3.59
N GLY A 70 10.94 33.08 -3.15
CA GLY A 70 9.80 33.33 -4.02
C GLY A 70 8.58 32.51 -3.69
N GLU A 71 7.49 32.87 -4.34
CA GLU A 71 6.22 32.15 -4.32
C GLU A 71 5.89 31.69 -5.73
N TYR A 72 5.65 30.39 -5.90
CA TYR A 72 5.32 29.77 -7.18
C TYR A 72 3.92 29.15 -7.10
N LYS A 73 3.05 29.47 -8.05
CA LYS A 73 1.65 29.02 -8.09
C LYS A 73 1.26 28.50 -9.43
N SER A 74 0.64 27.33 -9.49
CA SER A 74 -0.06 26.81 -10.67
C SER A 74 -1.55 26.63 -10.33
N ASN A 75 -2.42 27.19 -11.18
CA ASN A 75 -3.86 27.04 -11.10
C ASN A 75 -4.44 26.30 -12.32
N ASN A 76 -3.59 25.88 -13.25
CA ASN A 76 -4.01 25.20 -14.47
C ASN A 76 -4.03 23.68 -14.25
N SER A 77 -4.93 22.99 -14.93
CA SER A 77 -4.95 21.53 -15.00
C SER A 77 -3.71 21.01 -15.72
N ASP A 78 -3.20 19.85 -15.26
CA ASP A 78 -2.08 19.14 -15.87
C ASP A 78 -0.82 20.00 -16.07
N GLU A 79 -0.60 20.96 -15.17
CA GLU A 79 0.56 21.84 -15.15
C GLU A 79 1.31 21.68 -13.84
N ASN A 80 2.60 21.39 -13.89
CA ASN A 80 3.46 21.38 -12.73
C ASN A 80 3.75 22.82 -12.26
N THR A 81 3.88 23.05 -10.96
CA THR A 81 4.27 24.40 -10.52
C THR A 81 5.76 24.63 -10.82
N ILE A 82 6.63 23.65 -10.53
CA ILE A 82 8.05 23.68 -10.88
C ILE A 82 8.41 22.35 -11.56
N SER A 83 9.04 22.39 -12.73
CA SER A 83 9.58 21.23 -13.43
C SER A 83 11.08 21.37 -13.63
N ILE A 84 11.83 20.35 -13.21
CA ILE A 84 13.28 20.28 -13.38
C ILE A 84 13.57 19.09 -14.31
N SER A 85 14.29 19.32 -15.43
CA SER A 85 14.51 18.28 -16.42
C SER A 85 15.87 18.37 -17.12
N GLY A 86 16.40 17.20 -17.49
CA GLY A 86 17.72 17.05 -18.09
C GLY A 86 18.82 16.82 -17.06
N ASP A 87 20.05 16.65 -17.53
CA ASP A 87 21.25 16.52 -16.65
C ASP A 87 21.55 17.86 -15.96
N VAL A 88 20.69 18.23 -15.01
CA VAL A 88 20.69 19.51 -14.30
C VAL A 88 20.95 19.28 -12.83
N LYS A 89 21.79 20.15 -12.23
CA LYS A 89 21.97 20.27 -10.78
C LYS A 89 21.35 21.57 -10.32
N SER A 90 20.41 21.48 -9.38
CA SER A 90 19.65 22.64 -8.91
C SER A 90 19.40 22.55 -7.40
N THR A 91 19.50 23.70 -6.73
CA THR A 91 19.09 23.86 -5.33
C THR A 91 17.83 24.73 -5.28
N ILE A 92 16.79 24.24 -4.61
CA ILE A 92 15.54 24.97 -4.37
C ILE A 92 15.35 25.13 -2.87
N SER A 93 15.30 26.36 -2.37
CA SER A 93 15.21 26.61 -0.93
C SER A 93 14.45 27.88 -0.60
N GLY A 94 13.86 27.94 0.60
CA GLY A 94 13.24 29.17 1.13
C GLY A 94 12.07 29.68 0.29
N ILE A 95 11.32 28.79 -0.37
CA ILE A 95 10.20 29.15 -1.24
C ILE A 95 8.88 28.57 -0.74
N THR A 96 7.79 29.13 -1.23
CA THR A 96 6.44 28.57 -1.10
C THR A 96 5.93 28.11 -2.45
N VAL A 97 5.37 26.89 -2.51
CA VAL A 97 4.82 26.32 -3.74
C VAL A 97 3.35 25.95 -3.53
N SER A 98 2.48 26.37 -4.44
CA SER A 98 1.06 26.01 -4.38
C SER A 98 0.53 25.49 -5.71
N LYS A 99 -0.41 24.53 -5.65
CA LYS A 99 -1.04 23.91 -6.81
C LYS A 99 -2.53 23.71 -6.55
N THR A 100 -3.40 24.28 -7.42
CA THR A 100 -4.86 24.22 -7.28
C THR A 100 -5.60 23.75 -8.54
N GLY A 101 -4.95 23.57 -9.68
CA GLY A 101 -5.55 23.05 -10.90
C GLY A 101 -5.69 21.53 -10.85
N ASP A 102 -6.92 21.02 -10.91
CA ASP A 102 -7.20 19.58 -10.93
C ASP A 102 -6.67 18.92 -12.22
N SER A 103 -6.24 17.68 -12.13
CA SER A 103 -6.00 16.85 -13.30
C SER A 103 -7.24 16.03 -13.63
N ASP A 104 -7.47 15.77 -14.92
CA ASP A 104 -8.44 14.82 -15.45
C ASP A 104 -7.82 13.43 -15.77
N GLY A 105 -6.50 13.32 -15.69
CA GLY A 105 -5.73 12.17 -16.16
C GLY A 105 -5.20 11.26 -15.06
N GLY A 106 -5.90 10.18 -14.70
CA GLY A 106 -5.48 9.22 -13.69
C GLY A 106 -4.04 8.70 -13.84
N ASP A 107 -3.73 7.98 -14.91
CA ASP A 107 -2.42 7.37 -15.15
C ASP A 107 -1.31 8.39 -15.38
N ASN A 108 -1.60 9.50 -16.08
CA ASN A 108 -0.62 10.54 -16.35
C ASN A 108 -0.10 11.20 -15.08
N THR A 109 -0.98 11.45 -14.12
CA THR A 109 -0.57 12.03 -12.84
C THR A 109 0.12 11.03 -11.92
N SER A 110 -0.38 9.79 -11.88
CA SER A 110 0.15 8.74 -10.99
C SER A 110 1.48 8.16 -11.49
N PHE A 111 1.65 8.01 -12.82
CA PHE A 111 2.87 7.36 -13.35
C PHE A 111 3.91 8.33 -13.86
N TYR A 112 3.49 9.51 -14.33
CA TYR A 112 4.39 10.50 -14.95
C TYR A 112 4.46 11.82 -14.20
N GLY A 113 3.61 12.06 -13.20
CA GLY A 113 3.65 13.26 -12.36
C GLY A 113 3.26 14.57 -13.06
N THR A 114 2.41 14.53 -14.10
CA THR A 114 2.08 15.68 -14.95
C THR A 114 1.35 16.83 -14.23
N ASN A 115 0.88 16.63 -13.00
CA ASN A 115 0.17 17.65 -12.21
C ASN A 115 0.82 17.92 -10.83
N SER A 116 2.05 17.49 -10.61
CA SER A 116 2.71 17.64 -9.30
C SER A 116 3.10 19.08 -9.01
N ALA A 117 3.18 19.46 -7.73
CA ALA A 117 3.70 20.77 -7.36
C ALA A 117 5.16 20.93 -7.80
N ILE A 118 6.02 19.93 -7.50
CA ILE A 118 7.41 19.89 -7.99
C ILE A 118 7.66 18.54 -8.64
N ILE A 119 8.24 18.54 -9.85
CA ILE A 119 8.70 17.33 -10.53
C ILE A 119 10.16 17.44 -10.96
N ALA A 120 10.93 16.38 -10.74
CA ALA A 120 12.23 16.16 -11.36
C ALA A 120 12.17 14.96 -12.31
N LYS A 121 12.82 15.06 -13.48
CA LYS A 121 12.82 14.04 -14.52
C LYS A 121 14.02 14.16 -15.45
N ASP A 122 14.18 13.19 -16.35
CA ASP A 122 15.18 13.19 -17.42
C ASP A 122 16.63 13.31 -16.90
N GLY A 123 16.96 12.68 -15.74
CA GLY A 123 18.30 12.66 -15.17
C GLY A 123 18.62 13.81 -14.19
N ALA A 124 17.66 14.67 -13.87
CA ALA A 124 17.88 15.79 -12.95
C ALA A 124 18.31 15.35 -11.55
N ASN A 125 19.26 16.10 -10.95
CA ASN A 125 19.69 15.93 -9.57
C ASN A 125 19.40 17.19 -8.76
N VAL A 126 18.37 17.12 -7.92
CA VAL A 126 17.77 18.28 -7.27
C VAL A 126 17.95 18.20 -5.75
N THR A 127 18.37 19.30 -5.14
CA THR A 127 18.34 19.49 -3.70
C THR A 127 17.21 20.47 -3.34
N ILE A 128 16.30 20.04 -2.48
CA ILE A 128 15.16 20.84 -2.00
C ILE A 128 15.29 20.97 -0.48
N LYS A 129 15.16 22.17 0.06
CA LYS A 129 15.20 22.35 1.51
C LYS A 129 14.47 23.61 1.98
N ASP A 130 13.98 23.58 3.22
CA ASP A 130 13.36 24.73 3.85
C ASP A 130 12.22 25.33 2.99
N ILE A 131 11.32 24.48 2.44
CA ILE A 131 10.21 24.91 1.60
C ILE A 131 8.87 24.48 2.18
N GLU A 132 7.82 25.21 1.79
CA GLU A 132 6.45 24.87 2.08
C GLU A 132 5.69 24.58 0.79
N ILE A 133 5.05 23.40 0.70
CA ILE A 133 4.26 22.97 -0.44
C ILE A 133 2.81 22.75 0.00
N THR A 134 1.87 23.35 -0.71
CA THR A 134 0.44 23.10 -0.54
C THR A 134 -0.18 22.70 -1.87
N THR A 135 -0.88 21.56 -1.91
CA THR A 135 -1.71 21.20 -3.05
C THR A 135 -3.16 21.05 -2.63
N ASP A 136 -4.06 21.68 -3.37
CA ASP A 136 -5.50 21.54 -3.25
C ASP A 136 -6.09 21.22 -4.63
N ALA A 137 -5.60 20.13 -5.22
CA ALA A 137 -5.96 19.70 -6.56
C ALA A 137 -5.87 18.17 -6.68
N THR A 138 -6.80 17.58 -7.43
CA THR A 138 -6.81 16.15 -7.74
C THR A 138 -5.59 15.78 -8.59
N GLY A 139 -4.90 14.70 -8.24
CA GLY A 139 -3.69 14.22 -8.92
C GLY A 139 -2.45 15.11 -8.71
N ALA A 140 -2.48 16.01 -7.71
CA ALA A 140 -1.38 16.94 -7.44
C ALA A 140 -0.49 16.45 -6.31
N ASN A 141 0.48 15.57 -6.64
CA ASN A 141 1.50 15.16 -5.67
C ASN A 141 2.39 16.34 -5.25
N GLY A 142 2.86 16.35 -4.01
CA GLY A 142 3.74 17.40 -3.51
C GLY A 142 5.07 17.43 -4.26
N VAL A 143 5.87 16.36 -4.16
CA VAL A 143 7.17 16.24 -4.83
C VAL A 143 7.27 14.89 -5.56
N PHE A 144 7.68 14.92 -6.82
CA PHE A 144 7.69 13.76 -7.70
C PHE A 144 9.05 13.54 -8.35
N SER A 145 9.63 12.35 -8.20
CA SER A 145 10.83 11.91 -8.90
C SER A 145 10.46 10.87 -9.96
N TYR A 146 10.56 11.24 -11.24
CA TYR A 146 10.28 10.36 -12.37
C TYR A 146 11.58 9.90 -13.04
N GLY A 147 11.90 8.62 -12.92
CA GLY A 147 13.17 8.04 -13.40
C GLY A 147 13.16 7.54 -14.85
N GLY A 148 12.22 8.03 -15.67
CA GLY A 148 12.24 7.82 -17.12
C GLY A 148 11.51 6.59 -17.65
N SER A 149 11.10 5.62 -16.79
CA SER A 149 10.49 4.37 -17.25
C SER A 149 9.30 3.91 -16.40
N ALA A 150 8.11 4.32 -16.75
CA ALA A 150 6.87 3.90 -16.07
C ALA A 150 6.34 2.56 -16.60
N THR A 151 7.17 1.52 -16.65
CA THR A 151 6.76 0.16 -17.00
C THR A 151 7.06 -0.80 -15.85
N THR A 152 6.12 -1.69 -15.54
CA THR A 152 6.15 -2.61 -14.40
C THR A 152 7.45 -3.43 -14.28
N ASN A 153 8.05 -3.78 -15.39
CA ASN A 153 9.21 -4.68 -15.44
C ASN A 153 10.53 -3.97 -15.77
N ASN A 154 10.54 -2.64 -15.84
CA ASN A 154 11.74 -1.89 -16.19
C ASN A 154 12.29 -1.16 -14.96
N SER A 155 13.41 -1.64 -14.45
CA SER A 155 14.14 -1.05 -13.34
C SER A 155 15.26 -0.09 -13.78
N ASN A 156 15.33 0.27 -15.06
CA ASN A 156 16.36 1.17 -15.56
C ASN A 156 15.99 2.61 -15.22
N SER A 157 16.62 3.14 -14.19
CA SER A 157 16.56 4.57 -13.85
C SER A 157 17.40 5.39 -14.82
N ASP A 158 16.93 6.57 -15.18
CA ASP A 158 17.72 7.60 -15.89
C ASP A 158 18.64 8.40 -14.94
N GLY A 159 18.62 8.08 -13.65
CA GLY A 159 19.42 8.74 -12.62
C GLY A 159 18.73 9.92 -11.94
N THR A 160 17.47 10.21 -12.30
CA THR A 160 16.71 11.31 -11.65
C THR A 160 16.67 11.11 -10.13
N THR A 161 17.16 12.13 -9.42
CA THR A 161 17.33 12.09 -7.96
C THR A 161 16.83 13.39 -7.33
N ILE A 162 16.00 13.26 -6.29
CA ILE A 162 15.61 14.38 -5.42
C ILE A 162 16.15 14.11 -4.01
N ASN A 163 16.86 15.10 -3.46
CA ASN A 163 17.23 15.16 -2.06
C ASN A 163 16.40 16.28 -1.41
N ILE A 164 15.46 15.94 -0.53
CA ILE A 164 14.59 16.92 0.11
C ILE A 164 14.74 16.87 1.63
N SER A 165 14.86 18.05 2.27
CA SER A 165 14.97 18.14 3.73
C SER A 165 14.19 19.32 4.32
N ASP A 166 13.91 19.22 5.63
CA ASP A 166 13.44 20.32 6.49
C ASP A 166 12.24 21.07 5.88
N SER A 167 11.29 20.34 5.28
CA SER A 167 10.22 20.91 4.47
C SER A 167 8.85 20.43 4.92
N ILE A 168 7.82 21.23 4.61
CA ILE A 168 6.42 20.96 4.94
C ILE A 168 5.65 20.71 3.65
N ILE A 169 4.90 19.61 3.59
CA ILE A 169 4.06 19.26 2.45
C ILE A 169 2.64 18.97 2.92
N THR A 170 1.67 19.68 2.38
CA THR A 170 0.24 19.46 2.65
C THR A 170 -0.50 19.20 1.36
N THR A 171 -1.21 18.07 1.25
CA THR A 171 -2.06 17.76 0.09
C THR A 171 -3.49 17.44 0.56
N SER A 172 -4.51 17.92 -0.15
CA SER A 172 -5.90 17.86 0.33
C SER A 172 -6.87 17.09 -0.58
N LYS A 173 -6.56 16.86 -1.85
CA LYS A 173 -7.47 16.20 -2.81
C LYS A 173 -7.02 14.76 -3.15
N ASP A 174 -7.89 14.05 -3.87
CA ASP A 174 -7.70 12.65 -4.24
C ASP A 174 -6.49 12.45 -5.17
N ASN A 175 -5.84 11.31 -5.06
CA ASN A 175 -4.64 10.93 -5.83
C ASN A 175 -3.47 11.92 -5.70
N SER A 176 -3.34 12.57 -4.55
CA SER A 176 -2.38 13.65 -4.29
C SER A 176 -1.46 13.26 -3.14
N GLY A 177 -0.47 12.43 -3.41
CA GLY A 177 0.51 11.97 -2.42
C GLY A 177 1.47 13.08 -1.96
N GLY A 178 2.19 12.84 -0.86
CA GLY A 178 3.20 13.76 -0.35
C GLY A 178 4.47 13.76 -1.19
N ILE A 179 5.33 12.75 -1.00
CA ILE A 179 6.50 12.47 -1.86
C ILE A 179 6.25 11.22 -2.67
N MET A 180 6.71 11.21 -3.92
CA MET A 180 6.43 10.13 -4.84
C MET A 180 7.61 9.81 -5.77
N THR A 181 7.81 8.52 -6.07
CA THR A 181 8.73 8.04 -7.09
C THR A 181 8.03 7.10 -8.06
N THR A 182 8.37 7.20 -9.34
CA THR A 182 8.00 6.23 -10.37
C THR A 182 9.12 6.06 -11.38
N GLY A 183 9.02 5.01 -12.20
CA GLY A 183 9.92 4.82 -13.31
C GLY A 183 11.39 4.69 -12.97
N GLY A 184 11.72 4.25 -11.76
CA GLY A 184 13.10 4.14 -11.28
C GLY A 184 13.65 5.42 -10.63
N GLY A 185 12.82 6.43 -10.35
CA GLY A 185 13.25 7.65 -9.68
C GLY A 185 13.81 7.40 -8.27
N ILE A 186 14.65 8.30 -7.80
CA ILE A 186 15.28 8.24 -6.48
C ILE A 186 14.81 9.43 -5.64
N MET A 187 14.38 9.16 -4.41
CA MET A 187 13.96 10.16 -3.43
C MET A 187 14.68 9.93 -2.11
N ASN A 188 15.48 10.89 -1.68
CA ASN A 188 16.07 10.94 -0.35
C ASN A 188 15.41 12.06 0.44
N ALA A 189 14.70 11.74 1.51
CA ALA A 189 13.92 12.67 2.31
C ALA A 189 14.43 12.68 3.76
N THR A 190 14.64 13.86 4.33
CA THR A 190 15.09 14.01 5.71
C THR A 190 14.25 15.05 6.43
N ASN A 191 13.75 14.72 7.62
CA ASN A 191 13.03 15.64 8.51
C ASN A 191 11.88 16.38 7.82
N LEU A 192 10.96 15.63 7.17
CA LEU A 192 9.79 16.22 6.54
C LEU A 192 8.59 16.19 7.48
N THR A 193 7.72 17.19 7.34
CA THR A 193 6.36 17.13 7.88
C THR A 193 5.40 17.02 6.71
N ILE A 194 4.76 15.86 6.56
CA ILE A 194 3.81 15.59 5.47
C ILE A 194 2.42 15.32 6.04
N THR A 195 1.42 15.99 5.48
CA THR A 195 0.01 15.72 5.76
C THR A 195 -0.76 15.55 4.46
N THR A 196 -1.44 14.40 4.29
CA THR A 196 -2.33 14.15 3.15
C THR A 196 -3.73 13.82 3.64
N SER A 197 -4.77 14.33 2.94
CA SER A 197 -6.16 14.10 3.36
C SER A 197 -7.09 13.57 2.26
N GLY A 198 -6.68 13.57 1.01
CA GLY A 198 -7.45 13.00 -0.10
C GLY A 198 -7.50 11.47 -0.11
N THR A 199 -8.43 10.91 -0.86
CA THR A 199 -8.51 9.46 -1.14
C THR A 199 -7.32 9.05 -2.01
N SER A 200 -6.76 7.85 -1.77
CA SER A 200 -5.60 7.32 -2.52
C SER A 200 -4.39 8.26 -2.54
N SER A 201 -4.12 8.91 -1.42
CA SER A 201 -3.12 9.98 -1.26
C SER A 201 -2.12 9.61 -0.16
N ALA A 202 -1.29 8.59 -0.39
CA ALA A 202 -0.27 8.17 0.57
C ALA A 202 0.78 9.26 0.80
N ALA A 203 1.32 9.36 2.03
CA ALA A 203 2.34 10.37 2.36
C ALA A 203 3.68 10.05 1.68
N ILE A 204 4.09 8.78 1.67
CA ILE A 204 5.26 8.24 0.98
C ILE A 204 4.73 7.24 -0.05
N ARG A 205 4.90 7.56 -1.33
CA ARG A 205 4.27 6.79 -2.40
C ARG A 205 5.26 6.42 -3.50
N SER A 206 5.05 5.26 -4.07
CA SER A 206 5.59 4.88 -5.37
C SER A 206 4.50 4.27 -6.22
N ASP A 207 4.70 4.27 -7.53
CA ASP A 207 3.79 3.66 -8.48
C ASP A 207 4.61 3.01 -9.62
N ARG A 208 3.97 2.71 -10.74
CA ARG A 208 4.49 1.93 -11.87
C ARG A 208 5.95 2.26 -12.23
N GLY A 209 6.77 1.22 -12.35
CA GLY A 209 8.21 1.34 -12.61
C GLY A 209 9.05 1.52 -11.34
N GLY A 210 8.41 1.67 -10.17
CA GLY A 210 9.09 1.71 -8.89
C GLY A 210 10.13 2.80 -8.74
N GLY A 211 11.15 2.50 -7.97
CA GLY A 211 12.28 3.38 -7.67
C GLY A 211 12.89 3.08 -6.31
N THR A 212 13.54 4.06 -5.73
CA THR A 212 14.10 3.98 -4.38
C THR A 212 13.67 5.19 -3.57
N VAL A 213 13.12 4.95 -2.37
CA VAL A 213 12.78 6.02 -1.43
C VAL A 213 13.49 5.75 -0.10
N ILE A 214 14.28 6.70 0.34
CA ILE A 214 14.92 6.68 1.65
C ILE A 214 14.42 7.87 2.44
N VAL A 215 13.82 7.58 3.59
CA VAL A 215 13.30 8.58 4.52
C VAL A 215 14.03 8.45 5.83
N ASP A 216 14.53 9.56 6.36
CA ASP A 216 15.12 9.65 7.69
C ASP A 216 14.53 10.82 8.44
N GLU A 217 14.02 10.57 9.64
CA GLU A 217 13.32 11.53 10.48
C GLU A 217 11.99 12.05 9.88
N GLY A 218 11.26 12.85 10.66
CA GLY A 218 10.04 13.54 10.26
C GLY A 218 8.74 12.88 10.71
N THR A 219 7.63 13.52 10.32
CA THR A 219 6.27 13.09 10.66
C THR A 219 5.41 13.03 9.40
N TYR A 220 4.76 11.90 9.20
CA TYR A 220 3.98 11.58 8.00
C TYR A 220 2.57 11.18 8.41
N THR A 221 1.59 12.03 8.14
CA THR A 221 0.19 11.84 8.55
C THR A 221 -0.72 11.71 7.34
N THR A 222 -1.57 10.68 7.34
CA THR A 222 -2.61 10.50 6.34
C THR A 222 -3.99 10.40 7.00
N THR A 223 -5.00 11.04 6.41
CA THR A 223 -6.37 11.03 6.93
C THR A 223 -7.41 10.59 5.89
N GLY A 224 -6.98 10.32 4.66
CA GLY A 224 -7.85 9.94 3.56
C GLY A 224 -8.11 8.42 3.49
N LYS A 225 -9.24 8.08 2.88
CA LYS A 225 -9.58 6.68 2.56
C LYS A 225 -8.57 6.10 1.57
N GLY A 226 -8.09 4.87 1.82
CA GLY A 226 -7.11 4.21 0.96
C GLY A 226 -5.80 5.00 0.81
N SER A 227 -5.44 5.75 1.85
CA SER A 227 -4.25 6.59 1.91
C SER A 227 -3.33 6.11 3.03
N PRO A 228 -2.59 5.01 2.82
CA PRO A 228 -1.62 4.55 3.80
C PRO A 228 -0.52 5.59 4.01
N THR A 229 0.21 5.50 5.12
CA THR A 229 1.40 6.33 5.26
C THR A 229 2.45 5.98 4.21
N ILE A 230 2.58 4.68 3.90
CA ILE A 230 3.47 4.16 2.86
C ILE A 230 2.67 3.28 1.88
N TYR A 231 2.71 3.62 0.58
CA TYR A 231 2.27 2.74 -0.50
C TYR A 231 3.46 2.41 -1.39
N SER A 232 3.87 1.14 -1.40
CA SER A 232 5.11 0.71 -2.05
C SER A 232 4.87 -0.20 -3.25
N THR A 233 5.32 0.27 -4.42
CA THR A 233 5.69 -0.49 -5.60
C THR A 233 7.18 -0.31 -5.92
N ALA A 234 8.00 -0.04 -4.90
CA ALA A 234 9.43 0.30 -4.95
C ALA A 234 10.18 -0.34 -3.77
N ASP A 235 11.45 0.01 -3.63
CA ASP A 235 12.21 -0.24 -2.41
C ASP A 235 12.16 1.02 -1.52
N ILE A 236 11.41 0.93 -0.41
CA ILE A 236 11.21 2.05 0.52
C ILE A 236 11.85 1.73 1.87
N THR A 237 12.72 2.61 2.34
CA THR A 237 13.31 2.54 3.68
C THR A 237 12.93 3.79 4.47
N VAL A 238 12.37 3.60 5.67
CA VAL A 238 12.02 4.68 6.59
C VAL A 238 12.72 4.47 7.91
N LYS A 239 13.40 5.51 8.39
CA LYS A 239 14.14 5.50 9.67
C LYS A 239 13.75 6.67 10.55
N ASN A 240 13.80 6.47 11.86
CA ASN A 240 13.69 7.51 12.90
C ASN A 240 12.46 8.43 12.74
N ALA A 241 11.36 7.92 12.19
CA ALA A 241 10.20 8.70 11.79
C ALA A 241 8.92 8.32 12.55
N THR A 242 7.93 9.21 12.49
CA THR A 242 6.57 8.97 12.99
C THR A 242 5.60 8.88 11.81
N LEU A 243 4.89 7.76 11.71
CA LEU A 243 3.91 7.46 10.67
C LEU A 243 2.52 7.31 11.30
N ILE A 244 1.54 8.07 10.81
CA ILE A 244 0.18 8.10 11.37
C ILE A 244 -0.83 7.99 10.24
N ALA A 245 -1.57 6.88 10.17
CA ALA A 245 -2.73 6.71 9.31
C ALA A 245 -4.02 6.70 10.15
N THR A 246 -4.99 7.55 9.84
CA THR A 246 -6.22 7.67 10.64
C THR A 246 -7.47 7.11 9.96
N ALA A 247 -7.38 6.69 8.71
CA ALA A 247 -8.51 6.17 7.95
C ALA A 247 -8.13 5.05 6.94
N SER A 248 -6.91 4.55 7.00
CA SER A 248 -6.37 3.57 6.06
C SER A 248 -5.34 2.68 6.73
N GLU A 249 -4.78 1.75 6.00
CA GLU A 249 -3.61 0.97 6.37
C GLU A 249 -2.42 1.88 6.74
N GLY A 250 -1.55 1.42 7.61
CA GLY A 250 -0.28 2.09 7.88
C GLY A 250 0.70 1.91 6.71
N VAL A 251 0.87 0.66 6.26
CA VAL A 251 1.79 0.29 5.18
C VAL A 251 1.11 -0.65 4.20
N VAL A 252 1.27 -0.38 2.90
CA VAL A 252 0.84 -1.27 1.82
C VAL A 252 2.03 -1.59 0.92
N ILE A 253 2.25 -2.89 0.65
CA ILE A 253 3.30 -3.39 -0.26
C ILE A 253 2.64 -4.19 -1.37
N GLU A 254 2.80 -3.75 -2.60
CA GLU A 254 2.25 -4.43 -3.76
C GLU A 254 3.35 -5.11 -4.59
N GLY A 255 3.16 -6.41 -4.86
CA GLY A 255 4.03 -7.19 -5.74
C GLY A 255 5.45 -7.38 -5.21
N LYS A 256 6.41 -7.45 -6.14
CA LYS A 256 7.84 -7.68 -5.85
C LYS A 256 8.51 -6.39 -5.36
N ASN A 257 8.13 -5.92 -4.18
CA ASN A 257 8.62 -4.66 -3.63
C ASN A 257 8.89 -4.79 -2.13
N SER A 258 9.51 -3.79 -1.54
CA SER A 258 9.92 -3.84 -0.15
C SER A 258 9.59 -2.57 0.64
N VAL A 259 9.38 -2.76 1.96
CA VAL A 259 9.39 -1.69 2.95
C VAL A 259 10.25 -2.12 4.13
N THR A 260 11.19 -1.26 4.51
CA THR A 260 12.01 -1.41 5.72
C THR A 260 11.74 -0.26 6.67
N LEU A 261 11.41 -0.59 7.93
CA LEU A 261 11.23 0.36 9.04
C LEU A 261 12.33 0.15 10.07
N GLU A 262 13.01 1.22 10.49
CA GLU A 262 14.02 1.17 11.54
C GLU A 262 13.84 2.34 12.51
N ASN A 263 13.63 2.06 13.81
CA ASN A 263 13.35 3.07 14.84
C ASN A 263 12.11 3.93 14.51
N VAL A 264 11.04 3.34 13.98
CA VAL A 264 9.84 4.03 13.52
C VAL A 264 8.71 3.88 14.53
N LEU A 265 7.92 4.94 14.72
CA LEU A 265 6.64 4.89 15.40
C LEU A 265 5.53 4.85 14.35
N LEU A 266 4.91 3.70 14.13
CA LEU A 266 3.79 3.51 13.23
C LEU A 266 2.50 3.34 14.02
N THR A 267 1.51 4.19 13.77
CA THR A 267 0.15 4.04 14.31
C THR A 267 -0.85 4.10 13.18
N ASP A 268 -1.72 3.09 13.11
CA ASP A 268 -2.83 3.09 12.19
C ASP A 268 -4.19 3.02 12.90
N THR A 269 -5.21 3.56 12.23
CA THR A 269 -6.62 3.35 12.54
C THR A 269 -7.35 3.12 11.23
N ASN A 270 -7.26 1.91 10.69
CA ASN A 270 -7.91 1.54 9.44
C ASN A 270 -9.42 1.36 9.67
N ASN A 271 -10.18 2.44 9.59
CA ASN A 271 -11.62 2.46 9.85
C ASN A 271 -12.49 2.57 8.59
N THR A 272 -11.86 2.62 7.42
CA THR A 272 -12.57 2.77 6.14
C THR A 272 -11.98 1.83 5.10
N LEU A 273 -12.72 0.80 4.73
CA LEU A 273 -12.30 -0.16 3.70
C LEU A 273 -12.21 0.52 2.33
N ASN A 274 -11.12 0.29 1.62
CA ASN A 274 -10.86 0.83 0.30
C ASN A 274 -10.97 -0.24 -0.79
N GLY A 275 -11.57 0.13 -1.92
CA GLY A 275 -11.68 -0.73 -3.10
C GLY A 275 -12.30 -2.09 -2.78
N GLN A 276 -11.57 -3.14 -3.05
CA GLN A 276 -12.00 -4.54 -2.86
C GLN A 276 -11.63 -5.10 -1.47
N SER A 277 -11.10 -4.29 -0.58
CA SER A 277 -10.70 -4.71 0.77
C SER A 277 -11.90 -5.19 1.58
N THR A 278 -11.79 -6.34 2.25
CA THR A 278 -12.85 -6.94 3.08
C THR A 278 -12.53 -6.93 4.57
N THR A 279 -11.28 -6.62 4.93
CA THR A 279 -10.78 -6.73 6.30
C THR A 279 -9.96 -5.49 6.65
N TYR A 280 -10.17 -4.93 7.82
CA TYR A 280 -9.32 -3.88 8.39
C TYR A 280 -7.96 -4.46 8.76
N LYS A 281 -6.89 -3.71 8.51
CA LYS A 281 -5.50 -4.16 8.69
C LYS A 281 -4.53 -2.99 8.72
N ASN A 282 -3.40 -3.16 9.36
CA ASN A 282 -2.34 -2.16 9.41
C ASN A 282 -1.31 -2.35 8.29
N ILE A 283 -0.64 -3.50 8.28
CA ILE A 283 0.40 -3.79 7.29
C ILE A 283 -0.15 -4.80 6.30
N PHE A 284 -0.23 -4.38 5.04
CA PHE A 284 -0.87 -5.12 3.96
C PHE A 284 0.11 -5.48 2.86
N LEU A 285 0.31 -6.78 2.61
CA LEU A 285 1.13 -7.32 1.54
C LEU A 285 0.23 -8.06 0.54
N TYR A 286 0.25 -7.66 -0.73
CA TYR A 286 -0.62 -8.25 -1.72
C TYR A 286 -0.08 -8.12 -3.15
N GLN A 287 -0.70 -8.80 -4.07
CA GLN A 287 -0.55 -8.57 -5.50
C GLN A 287 -1.90 -8.17 -6.07
N SER A 288 -1.97 -6.97 -6.64
CA SER A 288 -3.15 -6.55 -7.40
C SER A 288 -3.19 -7.23 -8.78
N MET A 289 -4.27 -7.00 -9.50
CA MET A 289 -4.41 -7.40 -10.90
C MET A 289 -4.25 -6.20 -11.85
N SER A 290 -3.87 -5.03 -11.34
CA SER A 290 -3.70 -3.80 -12.12
C SER A 290 -2.51 -3.83 -13.06
N GLY A 291 -1.47 -4.60 -12.71
CA GLY A 291 -0.20 -4.60 -13.42
C GLY A 291 0.74 -3.44 -13.05
N ASP A 292 0.46 -2.72 -11.95
CA ASP A 292 1.28 -1.59 -11.49
C ASP A 292 2.57 -2.07 -10.81
N ALA A 293 2.54 -3.25 -10.21
CA ALA A 293 3.71 -3.89 -9.62
C ALA A 293 4.04 -5.23 -10.30
N ALA A 294 5.32 -5.54 -10.44
CA ALA A 294 5.79 -6.83 -10.92
C ALA A 294 5.42 -7.96 -9.95
N ASN A 295 5.03 -9.11 -10.49
CA ASN A 295 4.80 -10.30 -9.68
C ASN A 295 6.07 -10.75 -8.99
N GLY A 296 5.97 -11.12 -7.73
CA GLY A 296 7.08 -11.67 -6.98
C GLY A 296 6.89 -11.59 -5.47
N LYS A 297 7.99 -11.70 -4.74
CA LYS A 297 7.96 -11.73 -3.29
C LYS A 297 7.91 -10.30 -2.70
N ALA A 298 6.85 -9.98 -1.98
CA ALA A 298 6.74 -8.79 -1.16
C ALA A 298 7.59 -8.96 0.12
N VAL A 299 8.33 -7.94 0.53
CA VAL A 299 9.18 -8.01 1.73
C VAL A 299 8.86 -6.86 2.68
N PHE A 300 8.51 -7.19 3.91
CA PHE A 300 8.42 -6.24 5.00
C PHE A 300 9.48 -6.54 6.04
N THR A 301 10.27 -5.54 6.40
CA THR A 301 11.28 -5.65 7.47
C THR A 301 11.07 -4.55 8.49
N SER A 302 11.06 -4.89 9.77
CA SER A 302 10.96 -3.91 10.84
C SER A 302 11.91 -4.23 11.97
N LYS A 303 12.64 -3.20 12.41
CA LYS A 303 13.61 -3.30 13.50
C LYS A 303 13.46 -2.14 14.48
N ASN A 304 13.50 -2.44 15.78
CA ASN A 304 13.50 -1.46 16.87
C ASN A 304 12.34 -0.44 16.76
N SER A 305 11.22 -0.83 16.18
CA SER A 305 10.09 0.05 15.90
C SER A 305 8.91 -0.26 16.81
N THR A 306 8.02 0.71 16.96
CA THR A 306 6.71 0.50 17.60
C THR A 306 5.64 0.51 16.53
N ILE A 307 4.86 -0.57 16.43
CA ILE A 307 3.78 -0.75 15.49
C ILE A 307 2.48 -0.89 16.27
N THR A 308 1.59 0.08 16.16
CA THR A 308 0.30 0.11 16.83
C THR A 308 -0.82 -0.02 15.82
N THR A 309 -1.66 -1.04 15.96
CA THR A 309 -2.88 -1.28 15.20
C THR A 309 -4.08 -0.96 16.09
N ASN A 310 -4.90 0.03 15.73
CA ASN A 310 -6.09 0.37 16.51
C ASN A 310 -7.35 -0.36 16.02
N GLN A 311 -7.34 -0.85 14.76
CA GLN A 311 -8.47 -1.59 14.22
C GLN A 311 -8.02 -2.62 13.19
N GLY A 312 -8.51 -3.87 13.32
CA GLY A 312 -8.25 -4.98 12.43
C GLY A 312 -6.99 -5.78 12.74
N ASP A 313 -6.47 -6.44 11.73
CA ASP A 313 -5.30 -7.31 11.86
C ASP A 313 -3.98 -6.50 11.76
N SER A 314 -2.96 -6.89 12.54
CA SER A 314 -1.67 -6.19 12.46
C SER A 314 -0.96 -6.42 11.13
N PHE A 315 -1.01 -7.66 10.62
CA PHE A 315 -0.48 -8.04 9.31
C PHE A 315 -1.53 -8.81 8.52
N TYR A 316 -1.63 -8.49 7.24
CA TYR A 316 -2.54 -9.16 6.32
C TYR A 316 -1.86 -9.46 5.00
N VAL A 317 -1.95 -10.72 4.54
CA VAL A 317 -1.33 -11.17 3.29
C VAL A 317 -2.37 -11.87 2.41
N THR A 318 -2.44 -11.50 1.13
CA THR A 318 -3.30 -12.14 0.14
C THR A 318 -2.68 -12.11 -1.25
N ASN A 319 -2.95 -13.13 -2.06
CA ASN A 319 -2.58 -13.21 -3.48
C ASN A 319 -1.09 -12.95 -3.75
N THR A 320 -0.18 -13.29 -2.82
CA THR A 320 1.25 -13.02 -3.01
C THR A 320 2.14 -14.02 -2.26
N THR A 321 3.40 -14.07 -2.67
CA THR A 321 4.48 -14.61 -1.81
C THR A 321 5.03 -13.46 -0.98
N ALA A 322 5.18 -13.65 0.33
CA ALA A 322 5.66 -12.60 1.22
C ALA A 322 6.72 -13.09 2.21
N GLU A 323 7.57 -12.18 2.63
CA GLU A 323 8.51 -12.36 3.71
C GLU A 323 8.34 -11.22 4.71
N ILE A 324 8.15 -11.57 5.99
CA ILE A 324 7.98 -10.63 7.10
C ILE A 324 9.11 -10.87 8.09
N ASN A 325 9.99 -9.89 8.26
CA ASN A 325 11.14 -9.94 9.15
C ASN A 325 10.96 -8.95 10.28
N LEU A 326 10.87 -9.44 11.51
CA LEU A 326 10.65 -8.63 12.70
C LEU A 326 11.78 -8.82 13.70
N GLU A 327 12.44 -7.74 14.10
CA GLU A 327 13.52 -7.76 15.07
C GLU A 327 13.31 -6.67 16.14
N ASN A 328 13.16 -7.07 17.39
CA ASN A 328 13.12 -6.19 18.56
C ASN A 328 12.09 -5.05 18.46
N ASN A 329 10.89 -5.34 17.94
CA ASN A 329 9.80 -4.36 17.84
C ASN A 329 8.84 -4.46 19.02
N ILE A 330 8.15 -3.35 19.31
CA ILE A 330 6.96 -3.32 20.16
C ILE A 330 5.75 -3.37 19.22
N ILE A 331 5.00 -4.48 19.24
CA ILE A 331 3.82 -4.66 18.41
C ILE A 331 2.59 -4.70 19.31
N VAL A 332 1.68 -3.74 19.10
CA VAL A 332 0.45 -3.59 19.89
C VAL A 332 -0.74 -3.67 18.95
N ASN A 333 -1.67 -4.57 19.22
CA ASN A 333 -2.97 -4.57 18.58
C ASN A 333 -4.05 -4.22 19.61
N ASN A 334 -4.67 -3.06 19.46
CA ASN A 334 -5.73 -2.56 20.35
C ASN A 334 -7.12 -3.10 19.98
N ASP A 335 -7.27 -3.71 18.79
CA ASP A 335 -8.50 -4.39 18.39
C ASP A 335 -8.54 -5.79 19.02
N THR A 336 -9.44 -6.01 19.98
CA THR A 336 -9.59 -7.29 20.66
C THR A 336 -10.06 -8.43 19.76
N THR A 337 -10.53 -8.11 18.56
CA THR A 337 -10.96 -9.08 17.52
C THR A 337 -9.91 -9.25 16.42
N GLY A 338 -8.91 -8.40 16.38
CA GLY A 338 -7.81 -8.42 15.44
C GLY A 338 -6.83 -9.57 15.70
N ASN A 339 -6.18 -10.02 14.65
CA ASN A 339 -5.13 -11.02 14.73
C ASN A 339 -3.75 -10.36 14.58
N PHE A 340 -2.73 -11.06 15.03
CA PHE A 340 -1.37 -10.64 14.70
C PHE A 340 -1.10 -10.78 13.19
N LEU A 341 -1.43 -11.93 12.62
CA LEU A 341 -1.24 -12.20 11.20
C LEU A 341 -2.43 -12.96 10.62
N ARG A 342 -2.93 -12.49 9.49
CA ARG A 342 -3.91 -13.21 8.68
C ARG A 342 -3.36 -13.43 7.28
N ILE A 343 -3.44 -14.67 6.81
CA ILE A 343 -3.06 -15.09 5.47
C ILE A 343 -4.26 -15.79 4.85
N GLN A 344 -4.89 -15.15 3.88
CA GLN A 344 -6.10 -15.73 3.29
C GLN A 344 -6.34 -15.23 1.86
N LYS A 345 -7.19 -15.95 1.13
CA LYS A 345 -7.80 -15.46 -0.10
C LYS A 345 -8.66 -14.23 0.18
N ASP A 346 -8.65 -13.30 -0.75
CA ASP A 346 -9.51 -12.11 -0.73
C ASP A 346 -9.95 -11.79 -2.16
N SER A 347 -10.43 -10.58 -2.40
CA SER A 347 -10.98 -10.14 -3.69
C SER A 347 -9.93 -9.95 -4.79
N TRP A 348 -8.63 -9.98 -4.47
CA TRP A 348 -7.54 -9.91 -5.45
C TRP A 348 -7.16 -11.31 -5.95
N GLY A 349 -6.73 -11.37 -7.21
CA GLY A 349 -6.25 -12.59 -7.85
C GLY A 349 -7.36 -13.54 -8.30
N ASN A 350 -6.93 -14.72 -8.76
CA ASN A 350 -7.85 -15.74 -9.28
C ASN A 350 -8.36 -16.62 -8.14
N THR A 351 -9.66 -16.76 -8.03
CA THR A 351 -10.30 -17.62 -7.03
C THR A 351 -9.69 -19.02 -7.00
N GLY A 352 -9.30 -19.47 -5.81
CA GLY A 352 -8.67 -20.79 -5.58
C GLY A 352 -7.14 -20.81 -5.68
N SER A 353 -6.51 -19.73 -6.16
CA SER A 353 -5.05 -19.58 -6.18
C SER A 353 -4.57 -18.23 -5.62
N ASN A 354 -5.46 -17.47 -5.01
CA ASN A 354 -5.21 -16.14 -4.47
C ASN A 354 -4.97 -16.10 -2.95
N GLY A 355 -4.48 -17.19 -2.39
CA GLY A 355 -3.93 -17.23 -1.02
C GLY A 355 -2.57 -16.59 -0.91
N GLY A 356 -1.97 -16.65 0.28
CA GLY A 356 -0.60 -16.20 0.53
C GLY A 356 0.36 -17.36 0.77
N THR A 357 1.61 -17.20 0.34
CA THR A 357 2.73 -18.05 0.77
C THR A 357 3.73 -17.20 1.54
N VAL A 358 3.78 -17.38 2.85
CA VAL A 358 4.47 -16.43 3.75
C VAL A 358 5.59 -17.11 4.52
N THR A 359 6.72 -16.40 4.64
CA THR A 359 7.76 -16.68 5.62
C THR A 359 7.74 -15.57 6.68
N LEU A 360 7.54 -15.93 7.94
CA LEU A 360 7.60 -15.05 9.09
C LEU A 360 8.87 -15.37 9.90
N ASN A 361 9.80 -14.42 9.94
CA ASN A 361 11.03 -14.52 10.69
C ASN A 361 10.96 -13.59 11.92
N LEU A 362 11.08 -14.16 13.09
CA LEU A 362 11.10 -13.45 14.38
C LEU A 362 12.48 -13.60 15.00
N THR A 363 13.16 -12.48 15.24
CA THR A 363 14.50 -12.43 15.85
C THR A 363 14.44 -11.52 17.08
N ASN A 364 14.66 -12.04 18.29
CA ASN A 364 14.50 -11.29 19.53
C ASN A 364 13.17 -10.52 19.58
N GLN A 365 12.06 -11.19 19.18
CA GLN A 365 10.77 -10.56 18.95
C GLN A 365 9.66 -11.24 19.73
N GLU A 366 8.93 -10.44 20.52
CA GLU A 366 7.70 -10.88 21.17
C GLU A 366 6.50 -10.59 20.25
N VAL A 367 5.60 -11.58 20.15
CA VAL A 367 4.35 -11.51 19.40
C VAL A 367 3.19 -11.95 20.29
N ASN A 368 2.18 -11.10 20.40
CA ASN A 368 0.91 -11.41 21.06
C ASN A 368 -0.23 -11.33 20.04
N GLY A 369 -1.02 -12.40 19.90
CA GLY A 369 -2.17 -12.48 19.00
C GLY A 369 -2.17 -13.74 18.16
N ASN A 370 -3.33 -14.02 17.57
CA ASN A 370 -3.53 -15.23 16.77
C ASN A 370 -2.92 -15.11 15.37
N ILE A 371 -2.61 -16.24 14.78
CA ILE A 371 -2.18 -16.39 13.41
C ILE A 371 -3.21 -17.24 12.66
N VAL A 372 -3.85 -16.65 11.65
CA VAL A 372 -4.91 -17.27 10.86
C VAL A 372 -4.39 -17.56 9.46
N VAL A 373 -4.57 -18.80 9.01
CA VAL A 373 -4.13 -19.25 7.67
C VAL A 373 -5.28 -20.04 7.02
N ASP A 374 -5.74 -19.64 5.87
CA ASP A 374 -6.83 -20.32 5.17
C ASP A 374 -6.35 -21.54 4.36
N SER A 375 -7.30 -22.29 3.82
CA SER A 375 -7.07 -23.61 3.17
C SER A 375 -6.21 -23.59 1.90
N ILE A 376 -5.94 -22.43 1.32
CA ILE A 376 -5.11 -22.29 0.12
C ILE A 376 -3.81 -21.53 0.37
N SER A 377 -3.56 -21.21 1.65
CA SER A 377 -2.38 -20.44 2.07
C SER A 377 -1.37 -21.30 2.83
N LYS A 378 -0.12 -20.84 2.83
CA LYS A 378 1.01 -21.51 3.49
C LYS A 378 1.81 -20.52 4.33
N LEU A 379 2.26 -20.99 5.50
CA LEU A 379 3.08 -20.21 6.40
C LEU A 379 4.28 -21.01 6.92
N THR A 380 5.45 -20.42 6.82
CA THR A 380 6.65 -20.89 7.53
C THR A 380 6.99 -19.88 8.61
N ILE A 381 7.11 -20.32 9.85
CA ILE A 381 7.47 -19.48 11.00
C ILE A 381 8.84 -19.93 11.51
N ASN A 382 9.75 -18.97 11.67
CA ASN A 382 11.07 -19.18 12.25
C ASN A 382 11.24 -18.26 13.47
N LEU A 383 11.44 -18.85 14.65
CA LEU A 383 11.73 -18.14 15.90
C LEU A 383 13.20 -18.32 16.26
N SER A 384 13.89 -17.23 16.48
CA SER A 384 15.30 -17.19 16.91
C SER A 384 15.56 -16.10 17.95
N ASP A 385 16.67 -16.27 18.66
CA ASP A 385 17.23 -15.26 19.57
C ASP A 385 16.23 -14.77 20.63
N SER A 386 15.64 -15.72 21.38
CA SER A 386 14.68 -15.43 22.46
C SER A 386 13.33 -14.87 22.00
N SER A 387 12.93 -15.15 20.76
CA SER A 387 11.60 -14.78 20.26
C SER A 387 10.48 -15.55 20.94
N SER A 388 9.30 -14.94 21.02
CA SER A 388 8.13 -15.59 21.58
C SER A 388 6.85 -15.31 20.81
N ILE A 389 5.97 -16.33 20.74
CA ILE A 389 4.59 -16.19 20.28
C ILE A 389 3.64 -16.60 21.41
N LYS A 390 2.71 -15.69 21.75
CA LYS A 390 1.57 -15.98 22.61
C LYS A 390 0.29 -15.82 21.80
N GLY A 391 -0.27 -16.95 21.33
CA GLY A 391 -1.42 -16.96 20.45
C GLY A 391 -1.84 -18.36 20.03
N ALA A 392 -2.97 -18.48 19.34
CA ALA A 392 -3.36 -19.67 18.61
C ALA A 392 -2.82 -19.58 17.18
N ILE A 393 -2.25 -20.66 16.66
CA ILE A 393 -1.70 -20.72 15.32
C ILE A 393 -2.56 -21.67 14.48
N ASN A 394 -3.18 -21.16 13.39
CA ASN A 394 -4.02 -21.94 12.46
C ASN A 394 -5.14 -22.71 13.22
N ASN A 395 -5.84 -22.04 14.12
CA ASN A 395 -6.84 -22.66 15.00
C ASN A 395 -7.99 -23.36 14.23
N SER A 396 -8.33 -22.88 13.04
CA SER A 396 -9.31 -23.50 12.15
C SER A 396 -8.83 -24.81 11.50
N ASN A 397 -7.53 -25.12 11.59
CA ASN A 397 -6.89 -26.27 10.94
C ASN A 397 -7.13 -26.29 9.41
N GLU A 398 -7.07 -25.12 8.77
CA GLU A 398 -7.30 -25.01 7.32
C GLU A 398 -6.00 -24.91 6.52
N GLY A 399 -5.06 -24.08 6.96
CA GLY A 399 -3.84 -23.80 6.23
C GLY A 399 -2.69 -24.76 6.52
N GLU A 400 -1.65 -24.68 5.70
CA GLU A 400 -0.40 -25.40 5.94
C GLU A 400 0.58 -24.52 6.73
N VAL A 401 0.93 -24.90 7.97
CA VAL A 401 1.85 -24.13 8.82
C VAL A 401 3.02 -24.98 9.26
N SER A 402 4.24 -24.52 8.97
CA SER A 402 5.50 -25.10 9.46
C SER A 402 6.12 -24.16 10.50
N LEU A 403 6.54 -24.70 11.63
CA LEU A 403 7.14 -23.92 12.72
C LEU A 403 8.53 -24.48 13.08
N THR A 404 9.51 -23.59 13.12
CA THR A 404 10.85 -23.85 13.65
C THR A 404 11.09 -22.96 14.86
N ILE A 405 11.51 -23.56 15.98
CA ILE A 405 11.82 -22.87 17.24
C ILE A 405 13.24 -23.19 17.64
N ASP A 406 14.07 -22.18 17.87
CA ASP A 406 15.40 -22.37 18.42
C ASP A 406 15.35 -22.69 19.94
N LYS A 407 16.51 -22.92 20.56
CA LYS A 407 16.59 -23.31 21.98
C LYS A 407 16.21 -22.19 22.95
N THR A 408 16.25 -20.94 22.50
CA THR A 408 16.04 -19.77 23.36
C THR A 408 14.66 -19.18 23.20
N SER A 409 13.96 -19.51 22.11
CA SER A 409 12.63 -19.03 21.78
C SER A 409 11.54 -19.94 22.32
N ASN A 410 10.33 -19.40 22.44
CA ASN A 410 9.21 -20.16 23.04
C ASN A 410 7.87 -19.83 22.38
N ILE A 411 6.90 -20.74 22.61
CA ILE A 411 5.48 -20.50 22.29
C ILE A 411 4.59 -20.76 23.51
N THR A 412 3.55 -19.95 23.67
CA THR A 412 2.47 -20.13 24.63
C THR A 412 1.14 -20.11 23.91
N LEU A 413 0.38 -21.20 23.98
CA LEU A 413 -0.89 -21.32 23.27
C LEU A 413 -1.99 -20.55 24.00
N THR A 414 -2.89 -19.91 23.21
CA THR A 414 -4.13 -19.31 23.69
C THR A 414 -5.38 -19.93 23.04
N GLY A 415 -5.18 -20.97 22.24
CA GLY A 415 -6.20 -21.79 21.59
C GLY A 415 -5.54 -23.02 20.97
N ASP A 416 -6.35 -23.98 20.56
CA ASP A 416 -5.85 -25.17 19.86
C ASP A 416 -5.09 -24.74 18.61
N THR A 417 -3.95 -25.40 18.38
CA THR A 417 -2.98 -25.03 17.34
C THR A 417 -2.70 -26.20 16.43
N TYR A 418 -2.69 -25.97 15.13
CA TYR A 418 -2.51 -27.00 14.12
C TYR A 418 -1.34 -26.66 13.21
N LEU A 419 -0.32 -27.53 13.21
CA LEU A 419 0.88 -27.41 12.40
C LEU A 419 0.98 -28.58 11.44
N LYS A 420 1.49 -28.31 10.23
CA LYS A 420 1.93 -29.36 9.30
C LYS A 420 3.26 -29.97 9.74
N SER A 421 4.17 -29.16 10.27
CA SER A 421 5.45 -29.62 10.81
C SER A 421 5.94 -28.75 11.97
N LEU A 422 6.66 -29.35 12.90
CA LEU A 422 7.32 -28.69 14.00
C LEU A 422 8.78 -29.15 14.08
N THR A 423 9.70 -28.20 14.04
CA THR A 423 11.12 -28.41 14.36
C THR A 423 11.45 -27.64 15.62
N ASN A 424 11.66 -28.32 16.74
CA ASN A 424 12.06 -27.72 18.00
C ASN A 424 13.51 -28.10 18.33
N LEU A 425 14.39 -27.10 18.44
CA LEU A 425 15.81 -27.31 18.77
C LEU A 425 16.06 -27.46 20.29
N ASP A 426 15.04 -27.19 21.14
CA ASP A 426 15.07 -27.61 22.55
C ASP A 426 14.61 -29.06 22.70
N SER A 427 15.56 -29.97 22.90
CA SER A 427 15.27 -31.39 23.06
C SER A 427 14.42 -31.76 24.24
N THR A 428 14.27 -30.85 25.22
CA THR A 428 13.42 -31.03 26.38
C THR A 428 11.98 -30.57 26.17
N ASN A 429 11.73 -29.84 25.07
CA ASN A 429 10.46 -29.20 24.73
C ASN A 429 9.94 -28.24 25.82
N SER A 430 10.81 -27.77 26.72
CA SER A 430 10.42 -26.91 27.84
C SER A 430 9.88 -25.55 27.34
N ASN A 431 10.29 -25.14 26.17
CA ASN A 431 9.93 -23.91 25.47
C ASN A 431 8.56 -23.94 24.74
N ILE A 432 7.81 -25.05 24.82
CA ILE A 432 6.44 -25.15 24.34
C ILE A 432 5.50 -25.18 25.52
N ASN A 433 4.73 -24.11 25.75
CA ASN A 433 3.71 -24.01 26.77
C ASN A 433 2.31 -24.21 26.17
N LEU A 434 1.72 -25.36 26.39
CA LEU A 434 0.36 -25.68 25.89
C LEU A 434 -0.73 -24.88 26.58
N ASN A 435 -0.51 -24.42 27.83
CA ASN A 435 -1.42 -23.56 28.60
C ASN A 435 -2.88 -24.08 28.65
N GLY A 436 -3.04 -25.42 28.68
CA GLY A 436 -4.35 -26.09 28.72
C GLY A 436 -5.02 -26.33 27.36
N TYR A 437 -4.39 -25.91 26.26
CA TYR A 437 -4.84 -26.16 24.89
C TYR A 437 -4.08 -27.33 24.24
N LYS A 438 -4.48 -27.69 23.04
CA LYS A 438 -3.88 -28.78 22.29
C LYS A 438 -3.01 -28.27 21.13
N LEU A 439 -1.90 -28.95 20.94
CA LEU A 439 -1.06 -28.78 19.75
C LEU A 439 -1.17 -30.05 18.91
N TYR A 440 -1.43 -29.89 17.62
CA TYR A 440 -1.44 -30.98 16.67
C TYR A 440 -0.31 -30.77 15.62
N VAL A 441 0.41 -31.84 15.31
CA VAL A 441 1.44 -31.83 14.27
C VAL A 441 1.13 -32.97 13.29
N ASP A 442 0.92 -32.61 12.02
CA ASP A 442 0.48 -33.53 10.96
C ASP A 442 -0.76 -34.37 11.37
N GLY A 443 -1.71 -33.72 12.02
CA GLY A 443 -2.96 -34.36 12.50
C GLY A 443 -2.81 -35.21 13.77
N VAL A 444 -1.61 -35.36 14.35
CA VAL A 444 -1.36 -36.10 15.58
C VAL A 444 -1.22 -35.15 16.75
N GLU A 445 -1.95 -35.41 17.85
CA GLU A 445 -1.85 -34.62 19.08
C GLU A 445 -0.41 -34.74 19.63
N TYR A 446 0.20 -33.57 19.86
CA TYR A 446 1.55 -33.46 20.37
C TYR A 446 1.54 -33.71 21.87
N ASN A 447 2.19 -34.76 22.32
CA ASN A 447 2.38 -35.08 23.72
C ASN A 447 3.77 -34.61 24.15
N LYS A 448 3.81 -33.70 25.12
CA LYS A 448 5.03 -33.13 25.68
C LYS A 448 5.76 -34.13 26.56
#